data_b5335e6223158fa9c78f582c5eddf616
#
_entry.id   b5335e6223158fa9c78f582c5eddf616
#
_cell.length_a   1.000
_cell.length_b   1.000
_cell.length_c   1.000
_cell.angle_alpha   90.00
_cell.angle_beta   90.00
_cell.angle_gamma   90.00
#
_symmetry.space_group_name_H-M   'P 1'
#
loop_
_entity.id
_entity.type
_entity.pdbx_description
1 polymer ?
#
loop_
_entity_poly.entity_id
_entity_poly.type
_entity_poly.pdbx_seq_one_letter_code
_entity_poly.pdbx_strand_id
1 'polypeptide(L)'
;MAFNQTEKQEKEYLKQIISFLKKVIGNTDASVKDHVDTLAEYKDYIWSNKDIDPHEIRSMRESILNHFALGESVINKRKRLTKILAIPYFGRIDFLEKKENSKVMPTYIGIHTFYDPESRATLIHDWRAPVSSMFYDHELGEAGYRSPSGEIKGVISLKRQYRIRGGKMEFMIESALTVHDDILQKELSSNADDKMKNIVATIQREQNRIIRNEDIRTLIIQGVAGSGKTSIALHRIAYLLYTFRDSISSKDILIVSPNKVFSDYISCLLYTSPSPRDA
;
A
#
# COMPACT_ATOMS: atom_id res chain seq x y z
N MET A 1 12.25 24.99 -9.19
CA MET A 1 10.90 25.08 -9.78
C MET A 1 9.96 24.28 -8.91
N ALA A 2 8.78 24.79 -8.62
CA ALA A 2 7.80 24.05 -7.86
C ALA A 2 7.23 22.91 -8.75
N PHE A 3 7.18 21.72 -8.20
CA PHE A 3 6.76 20.51 -8.92
C PHE A 3 5.23 20.44 -8.98
N ASN A 4 4.66 20.22 -10.16
CA ASN A 4 3.21 20.01 -10.38
C ASN A 4 2.29 21.01 -9.65
N GLN A 5 2.30 22.27 -10.05
CA GLN A 5 1.54 23.34 -9.38
C GLN A 5 0.05 23.36 -9.79
N THR A 6 -0.27 22.91 -11.00
CA THR A 6 -1.62 22.96 -11.54
C THR A 6 -2.26 21.58 -11.61
N GLU A 7 -3.60 21.53 -11.59
CA GLU A 7 -4.37 20.29 -11.79
C GLU A 7 -4.01 19.60 -13.13
N LYS A 8 -3.70 20.37 -14.17
CA LYS A 8 -3.28 19.82 -15.47
C LYS A 8 -1.97 19.05 -15.35
N GLN A 9 -1.00 19.62 -14.63
CA GLN A 9 0.30 18.96 -14.38
C GLN A 9 0.15 17.71 -13.52
N GLU A 10 -0.75 17.73 -12.53
CA GLU A 10 -1.06 16.56 -11.72
C GLU A 10 -1.71 15.42 -12.53
N LYS A 11 -2.63 15.78 -13.43
CA LYS A 11 -3.23 14.80 -14.36
C LYS A 11 -2.18 14.19 -15.30
N GLU A 12 -1.20 14.97 -15.74
CA GLU A 12 -0.11 14.50 -16.59
C GLU A 12 0.83 13.59 -15.82
N TYR A 13 1.18 13.96 -14.59
CA TYR A 13 1.96 13.09 -13.69
C TYR A 13 1.25 11.77 -13.41
N LEU A 14 -0.06 11.80 -13.16
CA LEU A 14 -0.85 10.58 -12.97
C LEU A 14 -0.76 9.66 -14.21
N LYS A 15 -0.83 10.21 -15.42
CA LYS A 15 -0.67 9.43 -16.66
C LYS A 15 0.72 8.78 -16.75
N GLN A 16 1.76 9.48 -16.35
CA GLN A 16 3.13 8.93 -16.32
C GLN A 16 3.23 7.76 -15.34
N ILE A 17 2.72 7.93 -14.11
CA ILE A 17 2.67 6.85 -13.11
C ILE A 17 1.91 5.64 -13.63
N ILE A 18 0.75 5.85 -14.28
CA ILE A 18 -0.05 4.77 -14.87
C ILE A 18 0.72 4.07 -15.99
N SER A 19 1.45 4.82 -16.82
CA SER A 19 2.29 4.23 -17.88
C SER A 19 3.39 3.35 -17.30
N PHE A 20 4.10 3.82 -16.25
CA PHE A 20 5.11 3.03 -15.56
C PHE A 20 4.50 1.77 -14.93
N LEU A 21 3.36 1.88 -14.25
CA LEU A 21 2.66 0.74 -13.65
C LEU A 21 2.28 -0.30 -14.71
N LYS A 22 1.73 0.12 -15.84
CA LYS A 22 1.38 -0.78 -16.96
C LYS A 22 2.61 -1.49 -17.53
N LYS A 23 3.75 -0.79 -17.68
CA LYS A 23 5.02 -1.40 -18.13
C LYS A 23 5.48 -2.47 -17.16
N VAL A 24 5.45 -2.18 -15.84
CA VAL A 24 5.85 -3.14 -14.80
C VAL A 24 4.90 -4.33 -14.72
N ILE A 25 3.58 -4.11 -14.87
CA ILE A 25 2.59 -5.20 -14.91
C ILE A 25 2.84 -6.08 -16.12
N GLY A 26 3.06 -5.51 -17.30
CA GLY A 26 3.38 -6.28 -18.52
C GLY A 26 4.60 -7.17 -18.36
N ASN A 27 5.68 -6.64 -17.74
CA ASN A 27 6.88 -7.44 -17.45
C ASN A 27 6.57 -8.56 -16.43
N THR A 28 5.71 -8.28 -15.46
CA THR A 28 5.28 -9.26 -14.46
C THR A 28 4.42 -10.36 -15.09
N ASP A 29 3.53 -10.00 -16.02
CA ASP A 29 2.70 -10.97 -16.77
C ASP A 29 3.56 -11.89 -17.63
N ALA A 30 4.60 -11.36 -18.28
CA ALA A 30 5.57 -12.16 -19.02
C ALA A 30 6.30 -13.15 -18.10
N SER A 31 6.72 -12.73 -16.92
CA SER A 31 7.36 -13.61 -15.93
C SER A 31 6.40 -14.69 -15.40
N VAL A 32 5.11 -14.38 -15.16
CA VAL A 32 4.11 -15.41 -14.80
C VAL A 32 3.99 -16.46 -15.90
N LYS A 33 3.92 -16.03 -17.16
CA LYS A 33 3.83 -16.94 -18.29
C LYS A 33 5.05 -17.86 -18.38
N ASP A 34 6.25 -17.32 -18.24
CA ASP A 34 7.51 -18.08 -18.26
C ASP A 34 7.52 -19.18 -17.18
N HIS A 35 7.10 -18.85 -15.94
CA HIS A 35 6.98 -19.85 -14.87
C HIS A 35 5.95 -20.94 -15.19
N VAL A 36 4.81 -20.58 -15.79
CA VAL A 36 3.77 -21.55 -16.18
C VAL A 36 4.27 -22.47 -17.30
N ASP A 37 4.91 -21.91 -18.31
CA ASP A 37 5.46 -22.66 -19.44
C ASP A 37 6.54 -23.65 -18.95
N THR A 38 7.46 -23.22 -18.10
CA THR A 38 8.48 -24.08 -17.47
C THR A 38 7.86 -25.23 -16.66
N LEU A 39 6.81 -24.96 -15.87
CA LEU A 39 6.11 -26.01 -15.13
C LEU A 39 5.41 -27.01 -16.07
N ALA A 40 4.87 -26.53 -17.19
CA ALA A 40 4.27 -27.41 -18.20
C ALA A 40 5.33 -28.33 -18.84
N GLU A 41 6.52 -27.80 -19.18
CA GLU A 41 7.64 -28.58 -19.71
C GLU A 41 8.09 -29.68 -18.73
N TYR A 42 8.24 -29.37 -17.43
CA TYR A 42 8.55 -30.40 -16.43
C TYR A 42 7.49 -31.49 -16.34
N LYS A 43 6.20 -31.08 -16.39
CA LYS A 43 5.09 -32.04 -16.39
C LYS A 43 5.18 -32.97 -17.62
N ASP A 44 5.30 -32.39 -18.80
CA ASP A 44 5.33 -33.16 -20.06
C ASP A 44 6.54 -34.11 -20.11
N TYR A 45 7.69 -33.69 -19.60
CA TYR A 45 8.86 -34.53 -19.47
C TYR A 45 8.62 -35.74 -18.57
N ILE A 46 8.05 -35.54 -17.38
CA ILE A 46 7.74 -36.61 -16.45
C ILE A 46 6.73 -37.59 -17.01
N TRP A 47 5.72 -37.12 -17.78
CA TRP A 47 4.70 -38.00 -18.36
C TRP A 47 5.20 -38.76 -19.59
N SER A 48 6.12 -38.19 -20.31
CA SER A 48 6.67 -38.80 -21.54
C SER A 48 7.77 -39.84 -21.30
N ASN A 49 8.45 -39.76 -20.14
CA ASN A 49 9.57 -40.65 -19.80
C ASN A 49 9.16 -41.59 -18.66
N LYS A 50 9.10 -42.91 -18.94
CA LYS A 50 8.72 -43.95 -17.96
C LYS A 50 9.86 -44.42 -17.07
N ASP A 51 11.10 -44.26 -17.52
CA ASP A 51 12.32 -44.74 -16.86
C ASP A 51 13.25 -43.57 -16.45
N ILE A 52 12.73 -42.65 -15.62
CA ILE A 52 13.52 -41.51 -15.13
C ILE A 52 14.31 -41.96 -13.87
N ASP A 53 15.60 -41.63 -13.83
CA ASP A 53 16.44 -41.86 -12.65
C ASP A 53 15.81 -41.21 -11.39
N PRO A 54 15.74 -41.96 -10.25
CA PRO A 54 15.25 -41.41 -8.98
C PRO A 54 15.95 -40.13 -8.52
N HIS A 55 17.23 -39.97 -8.82
CA HIS A 55 17.98 -38.74 -8.51
C HIS A 55 17.51 -37.56 -9.37
N GLU A 56 17.22 -37.80 -10.63
CA GLU A 56 16.69 -36.81 -11.55
C GLU A 56 15.25 -36.36 -11.15
N ILE A 57 14.40 -37.32 -10.75
CA ILE A 57 13.07 -37.02 -10.21
C ILE A 57 13.17 -36.12 -8.96
N ARG A 58 14.12 -36.37 -8.06
CA ARG A 58 14.33 -35.54 -6.87
C ARG A 58 14.73 -34.12 -7.24
N SER A 59 15.70 -33.96 -8.12
CA SER A 59 16.16 -32.64 -8.60
C SER A 59 15.04 -31.86 -9.29
N MET A 60 14.26 -32.53 -10.14
CA MET A 60 13.09 -31.91 -10.79
C MET A 60 12.03 -31.47 -9.78
N ARG A 61 11.76 -32.30 -8.76
CA ARG A 61 10.81 -31.94 -7.72
C ARG A 61 11.23 -30.68 -6.96
N GLU A 62 12.50 -30.53 -6.63
CA GLU A 62 13.03 -29.31 -6.01
C GLU A 62 12.88 -28.10 -6.95
N SER A 63 13.20 -28.26 -8.23
CA SER A 63 13.02 -27.20 -9.23
C SER A 63 11.55 -26.77 -9.38
N ILE A 64 10.63 -27.74 -9.44
CA ILE A 64 9.18 -27.48 -9.49
C ILE A 64 8.73 -26.70 -8.26
N LEU A 65 9.13 -27.10 -7.06
CA LEU A 65 8.77 -26.40 -5.83
C LEU A 65 9.29 -24.96 -5.79
N ASN A 66 10.53 -24.74 -6.28
CA ASN A 66 11.10 -23.41 -6.40
C ASN A 66 10.34 -22.56 -7.42
N HIS A 67 9.98 -23.11 -8.58
CA HIS A 67 9.17 -22.38 -9.58
C HIS A 67 7.77 -22.05 -9.07
N PHE A 68 7.14 -22.92 -8.27
CA PHE A 68 5.88 -22.62 -7.62
C PHE A 68 5.99 -21.45 -6.65
N ALA A 69 7.00 -21.47 -5.76
CA ALA A 69 7.22 -20.41 -4.78
C ALA A 69 7.49 -19.04 -5.46
N LEU A 70 8.34 -19.04 -6.49
CA LEU A 70 8.62 -17.84 -7.28
C LEU A 70 7.38 -17.35 -8.03
N GLY A 71 6.63 -18.27 -8.66
CA GLY A 71 5.39 -17.93 -9.38
C GLY A 71 4.33 -17.32 -8.46
N GLU A 72 4.17 -17.85 -7.24
CA GLU A 72 3.25 -17.28 -6.24
C GLU A 72 3.66 -15.84 -5.87
N SER A 73 4.95 -15.60 -5.64
CA SER A 73 5.49 -14.27 -5.36
C SER A 73 5.19 -13.29 -6.51
N VAL A 74 5.42 -13.71 -7.76
CA VAL A 74 5.16 -12.90 -8.95
C VAL A 74 3.66 -12.59 -9.11
N ILE A 75 2.78 -13.57 -8.85
CA ILE A 75 1.32 -13.38 -8.87
C ILE A 75 0.89 -12.37 -7.79
N ASN A 76 1.44 -12.45 -6.60
CA ASN A 76 1.14 -11.52 -5.52
C ASN A 76 1.62 -10.11 -5.85
N LYS A 77 2.82 -9.98 -6.43
CA LYS A 77 3.32 -8.71 -6.97
C LYS A 77 2.37 -8.12 -8.01
N ARG A 78 1.91 -8.94 -8.96
CA ARG A 78 0.93 -8.53 -9.98
C ARG A 78 -0.38 -8.01 -9.35
N LYS A 79 -0.93 -8.76 -8.39
CA LYS A 79 -2.15 -8.36 -7.65
C LYS A 79 -1.97 -7.00 -6.97
N ARG A 80 -0.82 -6.77 -6.33
CA ARG A 80 -0.47 -5.49 -5.70
C ARG A 80 -0.39 -4.36 -6.71
N LEU A 81 0.31 -4.57 -7.82
CA LEU A 81 0.45 -3.57 -8.89
C LEU A 81 -0.91 -3.20 -9.50
N THR A 82 -1.80 -4.17 -9.68
CA THR A 82 -3.16 -3.92 -10.19
C THR A 82 -3.97 -3.05 -9.23
N LYS A 83 -3.81 -3.24 -7.90
CA LYS A 83 -4.45 -2.38 -6.89
C LYS A 83 -3.90 -0.95 -6.96
N ILE A 84 -2.58 -0.80 -7.09
CA ILE A 84 -1.95 0.53 -7.25
C ILE A 84 -2.44 1.19 -8.55
N LEU A 85 -2.55 0.45 -9.65
CA LEU A 85 -3.01 0.99 -10.94
C LEU A 85 -4.42 1.61 -10.83
N ALA A 86 -5.31 1.01 -10.03
CA ALA A 86 -6.66 1.54 -9.85
C ALA A 86 -6.67 2.87 -9.05
N ILE A 87 -5.87 2.96 -7.99
CA ILE A 87 -5.74 4.14 -7.12
C ILE A 87 -4.26 4.30 -6.74
N PRO A 88 -3.45 4.95 -7.60
CA PRO A 88 -2.01 5.06 -7.36
C PRO A 88 -1.68 5.81 -6.07
N TYR A 89 -2.32 6.94 -5.85
CA TYR A 89 -2.14 7.77 -4.66
C TYR A 89 -3.43 8.53 -4.33
N PHE A 90 -3.56 8.97 -3.10
CA PHE A 90 -4.70 9.74 -2.61
C PHE A 90 -4.29 11.05 -1.94
N GLY A 91 -2.99 11.22 -1.63
CA GLY A 91 -2.47 12.41 -0.97
C GLY A 91 -1.13 12.82 -1.51
N ARG A 92 -0.79 14.10 -1.32
CA ARG A 92 0.53 14.68 -1.55
C ARG A 92 0.81 15.74 -0.51
N ILE A 93 2.03 15.75 -0.02
CA ILE A 93 2.62 16.85 0.73
C ILE A 93 3.92 17.28 0.04
N ASP A 94 4.17 18.58 0.04
CA ASP A 94 5.46 19.13 -0.33
C ASP A 94 6.17 19.54 0.95
N PHE A 95 7.23 18.81 1.28
CA PHE A 95 7.97 18.97 2.51
C PHE A 95 9.36 19.51 2.26
N LEU A 96 9.74 20.53 3.04
CA LEU A 96 11.09 21.11 3.06
C LEU A 96 11.71 20.81 4.42
N GLU A 97 12.69 19.93 4.46
CA GLU A 97 13.44 19.62 5.67
C GLU A 97 14.25 20.84 6.14
N LYS A 98 14.30 21.10 7.46
CA LYS A 98 15.15 22.15 8.07
C LYS A 98 16.63 21.70 8.09
N LYS A 99 17.24 21.63 6.92
CA LYS A 99 18.64 21.27 6.72
C LYS A 99 19.24 22.14 5.63
N GLU A 100 20.52 22.48 5.73
CA GLU A 100 21.22 23.26 4.70
C GLU A 100 21.09 22.60 3.33
N ASN A 101 20.82 23.40 2.31
CA ASN A 101 20.66 22.98 0.92
C ASN A 101 19.50 21.99 0.65
N SER A 102 18.55 21.89 1.58
CA SER A 102 17.34 21.05 1.35
C SER A 102 16.50 21.60 0.21
N LYS A 103 15.93 20.68 -0.57
CA LYS A 103 14.97 20.99 -1.62
C LYS A 103 13.58 20.53 -1.18
N VAL A 104 12.55 21.21 -1.67
CA VAL A 104 11.18 20.76 -1.49
C VAL A 104 11.02 19.37 -2.10
N MET A 105 10.61 18.39 -1.28
CA MET A 105 10.33 17.03 -1.70
C MET A 105 8.82 16.82 -1.83
N PRO A 106 8.30 16.68 -3.06
CA PRO A 106 6.91 16.24 -3.26
C PRO A 106 6.80 14.77 -2.87
N THR A 107 5.96 14.48 -1.89
CA THR A 107 5.74 13.15 -1.34
C THR A 107 4.32 12.71 -1.66
N TYR A 108 4.16 11.84 -2.65
CA TYR A 108 2.88 11.23 -2.99
C TYR A 108 2.62 10.02 -2.10
N ILE A 109 1.40 9.91 -1.59
CA ILE A 109 1.01 8.92 -0.59
C ILE A 109 -0.09 8.04 -1.16
N GLY A 110 0.15 6.74 -1.15
CA GLY A 110 -0.77 5.72 -1.63
C GLY A 110 -0.90 4.54 -0.67
N ILE A 111 -1.64 3.51 -1.11
CA ILE A 111 -1.86 2.30 -0.30
C ILE A 111 -0.59 1.44 -0.23
N HIS A 112 0.27 1.52 -1.25
CA HIS A 112 1.53 0.78 -1.34
C HIS A 112 2.63 1.66 -1.89
N THR A 113 3.87 1.33 -1.52
CA THR A 113 5.05 1.95 -2.13
C THR A 113 5.19 1.54 -3.59
N PHE A 114 5.52 2.51 -4.43
CA PHE A 114 5.89 2.27 -5.81
C PHE A 114 7.18 3.00 -6.15
N TYR A 115 8.11 2.27 -6.73
CA TYR A 115 9.42 2.78 -7.15
C TYR A 115 9.47 2.97 -8.66
N ASP A 116 10.21 3.96 -9.09
CA ASP A 116 10.59 4.09 -10.49
C ASP A 116 11.36 2.83 -10.93
N PRO A 117 10.96 2.16 -12.01
CA PRO A 117 11.62 0.95 -12.46
C PRO A 117 13.09 1.13 -12.84
N GLU A 118 13.48 2.34 -13.27
CA GLU A 118 14.82 2.64 -13.79
C GLU A 118 15.71 3.29 -12.72
N SER A 119 15.25 4.37 -12.12
CA SER A 119 16.03 5.13 -11.12
C SER A 119 15.97 4.57 -9.71
N ARG A 120 15.00 3.68 -9.42
CA ARG A 120 14.69 3.19 -8.07
C ARG A 120 14.23 4.27 -7.10
N ALA A 121 13.98 5.48 -7.57
CA ALA A 121 13.42 6.54 -6.74
C ALA A 121 11.99 6.19 -6.30
N THR A 122 11.62 6.57 -5.08
CA THR A 122 10.27 6.37 -4.58
C THR A 122 9.33 7.37 -5.24
N LEU A 123 8.42 6.88 -6.07
CA LEU A 123 7.38 7.69 -6.72
C LEU A 123 6.13 7.82 -5.87
N ILE A 124 5.79 6.77 -5.12
CA ILE A 124 4.64 6.74 -4.21
C ILE A 124 5.09 6.12 -2.89
N HIS A 125 4.82 6.80 -1.79
CA HIS A 125 5.09 6.31 -0.45
C HIS A 125 3.85 5.57 0.09
N ASP A 126 4.10 4.46 0.77
CA ASP A 126 3.05 3.77 1.51
C ASP A 126 2.51 4.68 2.62
N TRP A 127 1.20 4.68 2.84
CA TRP A 127 0.56 5.48 3.89
C TRP A 127 1.08 5.14 5.30
N ARG A 128 1.60 3.92 5.50
CA ARG A 128 2.18 3.45 6.76
C ARG A 128 3.60 3.94 6.99
N ALA A 129 4.30 4.35 5.95
CA ALA A 129 5.66 4.87 6.07
C ALA A 129 5.75 6.08 7.03
N PRO A 130 6.86 6.25 7.76
CA PRO A 130 7.03 7.35 8.71
C PRO A 130 6.77 8.72 8.09
N VAL A 131 7.30 9.00 6.90
CA VAL A 131 7.11 10.27 6.18
C VAL A 131 5.62 10.55 5.89
N SER A 132 4.83 9.52 5.65
CA SER A 132 3.40 9.64 5.35
C SER A 132 2.56 10.06 6.58
N SER A 133 3.09 9.92 7.81
CA SER A 133 2.38 10.39 9.01
C SER A 133 2.10 11.88 8.96
N MET A 134 2.99 12.67 8.35
CA MET A 134 2.82 14.11 8.24
C MET A 134 1.53 14.52 7.52
N PHE A 135 1.08 13.73 6.56
CA PHE A 135 -0.19 13.98 5.86
C PHE A 135 -1.40 13.97 6.80
N TYR A 136 -1.36 13.13 7.83
CA TYR A 136 -2.45 12.98 8.79
C TYR A 136 -2.30 13.89 10.01
N ASP A 137 -1.07 14.10 10.48
CA ASP A 137 -0.78 14.72 11.76
C ASP A 137 -0.58 16.24 11.67
N HIS A 138 -0.24 16.75 10.49
CA HIS A 138 0.12 18.15 10.30
C HIS A 138 -0.71 18.83 9.21
N GLU A 139 -0.93 20.13 9.41
CA GLU A 139 -1.44 21.05 8.39
C GLU A 139 -0.26 21.73 7.67
N LEU A 140 -0.52 22.81 6.90
CA LEU A 140 0.54 23.65 6.34
C LEU A 140 1.34 24.30 7.46
N GLY A 141 2.64 24.44 7.26
CA GLY A 141 3.56 25.03 8.22
C GLY A 141 4.50 24.02 8.85
N GLU A 142 4.87 24.23 10.09
CA GLU A 142 5.85 23.40 10.80
C GLU A 142 5.35 21.96 10.97
N ALA A 143 6.19 21.01 10.56
CA ALA A 143 5.89 19.59 10.59
C ALA A 143 7.16 18.79 10.82
N GLY A 144 6.96 17.52 11.22
CA GLY A 144 8.06 16.57 11.35
C GLY A 144 7.56 15.14 11.50
N TYR A 145 8.46 14.21 11.37
CA TYR A 145 8.18 12.80 11.56
C TYR A 145 9.38 12.07 12.16
N ARG A 146 9.12 10.95 12.81
CA ARG A 146 10.15 10.09 13.39
C ARG A 146 10.62 9.08 12.35
N SER A 147 11.87 9.24 11.90
CA SER A 147 12.56 8.30 11.04
C SER A 147 13.37 7.31 11.88
N PRO A 148 13.75 6.12 11.36
CA PRO A 148 14.72 5.24 12.02
C PRO A 148 16.06 5.92 12.38
N SER A 149 16.44 6.95 11.63
CA SER A 149 17.64 7.75 11.85
C SER A 149 17.46 8.93 12.82
N GLY A 150 16.24 9.12 13.38
CA GLY A 150 15.92 10.21 14.30
C GLY A 150 14.74 11.05 13.87
N GLU A 151 14.50 12.14 14.59
CA GLU A 151 13.42 13.08 14.30
C GLU A 151 13.82 14.02 13.15
N ILE A 152 12.98 14.09 12.12
CA ILE A 152 13.14 14.98 10.97
C ILE A 152 12.11 16.10 11.08
N LYS A 153 12.58 17.34 11.10
CA LYS A 153 11.76 18.56 11.19
C LYS A 153 11.84 19.39 9.92
N GLY A 154 10.77 20.07 9.57
CA GLY A 154 10.69 20.88 8.37
C GLY A 154 9.40 21.66 8.28
N VAL A 155 9.04 22.02 7.06
CA VAL A 155 7.84 22.80 6.75
C VAL A 155 7.09 22.13 5.60
N ILE A 156 5.79 21.95 5.79
CA ILE A 156 4.87 21.56 4.70
C ILE A 156 4.41 22.83 4.01
N SER A 157 4.75 22.97 2.74
CA SER A 157 4.38 24.12 1.91
C SER A 157 3.13 23.87 1.05
N LEU A 158 2.76 22.60 0.85
CA LEU A 158 1.59 22.20 0.07
C LEU A 158 1.04 20.90 0.61
N LYS A 159 -0.29 20.80 0.66
CA LYS A 159 -1.03 19.58 1.00
C LYS A 159 -2.20 19.43 0.03
N ARG A 160 -2.27 18.28 -0.64
CA ARG A 160 -3.31 17.97 -1.62
C ARG A 160 -3.91 16.60 -1.35
N GLN A 161 -5.19 16.50 -1.60
CA GLN A 161 -5.94 15.27 -1.57
C GLN A 161 -6.54 14.99 -2.96
N TYR A 162 -6.49 13.72 -3.37
CA TYR A 162 -6.94 13.31 -4.69
C TYR A 162 -8.00 12.21 -4.56
N ARG A 163 -8.98 12.26 -5.44
CA ARG A 163 -9.85 11.13 -5.71
C ARG A 163 -9.55 10.59 -7.09
N ILE A 164 -8.99 9.38 -7.12
CA ILE A 164 -8.60 8.66 -8.32
C ILE A 164 -9.37 7.35 -8.35
N ARG A 165 -10.06 7.08 -9.45
CA ARG A 165 -10.75 5.80 -9.71
C ARG A 165 -10.39 5.27 -11.08
N GLY A 166 -10.05 3.97 -11.15
CA GLY A 166 -9.65 3.33 -12.40
C GLY A 166 -8.53 4.06 -13.13
N GLY A 167 -7.59 4.66 -12.38
CA GLY A 167 -6.48 5.45 -12.93
C GLY A 167 -6.89 6.82 -13.48
N LYS A 168 -8.11 7.31 -13.22
CA LYS A 168 -8.55 8.64 -13.63
C LYS A 168 -8.78 9.51 -12.40
N MET A 169 -8.26 10.74 -12.43
CA MET A 169 -8.49 11.75 -11.39
C MET A 169 -9.89 12.34 -11.56
N GLU A 170 -10.76 12.09 -10.57
CA GLU A 170 -12.12 12.66 -10.51
C GLU A 170 -12.07 14.09 -9.99
N PHE A 171 -11.31 14.33 -8.91
CA PHE A 171 -11.06 15.66 -8.38
C PHE A 171 -9.76 15.73 -7.58
N MET A 172 -9.30 16.94 -7.36
CA MET A 172 -8.18 17.33 -6.53
C MET A 172 -8.61 18.46 -5.61
N ILE A 173 -8.27 18.36 -4.34
CA ILE A 173 -8.50 19.41 -3.35
C ILE A 173 -7.14 19.84 -2.82
N GLU A 174 -6.87 21.14 -2.87
CA GLU A 174 -5.75 21.78 -2.19
C GLU A 174 -6.28 22.46 -0.94
N SER A 175 -5.88 22.02 0.22
CA SER A 175 -6.43 22.49 1.47
C SER A 175 -5.35 22.82 2.48
N ALA A 176 -5.51 23.99 3.11
CA ALA A 176 -4.85 24.31 4.36
C ALA A 176 -5.51 23.57 5.55
N LEU A 177 -6.80 23.24 5.42
CA LEU A 177 -7.61 22.53 6.41
C LEU A 177 -8.01 21.18 5.81
N THR A 178 -7.88 20.12 6.58
CA THR A 178 -8.31 18.78 6.19
C THR A 178 -9.84 18.77 6.02
N VAL A 179 -10.32 18.90 4.78
CA VAL A 179 -11.76 18.82 4.44
C VAL A 179 -12.17 17.34 4.54
N HIS A 180 -12.36 16.85 5.76
CA HIS A 180 -12.70 15.44 5.99
C HIS A 180 -14.18 15.14 5.75
N ASP A 181 -15.09 16.10 6.01
CA ASP A 181 -16.52 15.80 6.06
C ASP A 181 -17.17 15.56 4.69
N ASP A 182 -16.87 16.37 3.68
CA ASP A 182 -17.50 16.22 2.35
C ASP A 182 -17.01 14.98 1.59
N ILE A 183 -15.72 14.65 1.77
CA ILE A 183 -15.15 13.44 1.14
C ILE A 183 -15.63 12.21 1.89
N LEU A 184 -15.69 12.25 3.23
CA LEU A 184 -16.16 11.16 4.06
C LEU A 184 -17.64 10.84 3.76
N GLN A 185 -18.51 11.83 3.61
CA GLN A 185 -19.93 11.62 3.25
C GLN A 185 -20.08 10.97 1.86
N LYS A 186 -19.30 11.40 0.87
CA LYS A 186 -19.33 10.79 -0.48
C LYS A 186 -18.78 9.36 -0.47
N GLU A 187 -17.81 9.07 0.39
CA GLU A 187 -17.21 7.72 0.48
C GLU A 187 -18.07 6.72 1.24
N LEU A 188 -18.79 7.16 2.27
CA LEU A 188 -19.72 6.30 3.03
C LEU A 188 -20.90 5.80 2.19
N SER A 189 -21.19 6.43 1.06
CA SER A 189 -22.25 6.04 0.11
C SER A 189 -21.82 5.06 -0.97
N SER A 190 -20.55 4.63 -1.02
CA SER A 190 -20.00 3.73 -2.04
C SER A 190 -19.98 2.24 -1.59
N ASN A 191 -19.75 1.30 -2.55
CA ASN A 191 -19.76 -0.15 -2.31
C ASN A 191 -18.63 -0.63 -1.38
N ALA A 192 -18.82 -1.77 -0.68
CA ALA A 192 -17.98 -2.26 0.42
C ALA A 192 -16.49 -2.46 0.07
N ASP A 193 -16.15 -2.91 -1.13
CA ASP A 193 -14.77 -3.15 -1.56
C ASP A 193 -13.99 -1.84 -1.81
N ASP A 194 -14.68 -0.79 -2.25
CA ASP A 194 -14.11 0.54 -2.42
C ASP A 194 -13.99 1.28 -1.09
N LYS A 195 -14.86 0.98 -0.12
CA LYS A 195 -14.91 1.67 1.18
C LYS A 195 -13.60 1.63 1.93
N MET A 196 -12.90 0.49 1.93
CA MET A 196 -11.69 0.35 2.73
C MET A 196 -10.47 1.05 2.12
N LYS A 197 -10.36 1.07 0.79
CA LYS A 197 -9.28 1.78 0.10
C LYS A 197 -9.40 3.30 0.32
N ASN A 198 -10.62 3.78 0.47
CA ASN A 198 -10.92 5.19 0.64
C ASN A 198 -10.84 5.64 2.10
N ILE A 199 -11.05 4.74 3.08
CA ILE A 199 -10.91 5.02 4.50
C ILE A 199 -9.48 5.49 4.84
N VAL A 200 -8.45 4.91 4.21
CA VAL A 200 -7.06 5.33 4.42
C VAL A 200 -6.85 6.81 4.08
N ALA A 201 -7.52 7.33 3.06
CA ALA A 201 -7.44 8.74 2.69
C ALA A 201 -8.17 9.67 3.67
N THR A 202 -9.07 9.14 4.49
CA THR A 202 -9.93 9.89 5.41
C THR A 202 -9.65 9.63 6.88
N ILE A 203 -8.54 8.96 7.20
CA ILE A 203 -8.10 8.76 8.59
C ILE A 203 -7.87 10.13 9.24
N GLN A 204 -8.57 10.39 10.34
CA GLN A 204 -8.40 11.61 11.12
C GLN A 204 -7.13 11.55 11.97
N ARG A 205 -6.63 12.71 12.38
CA ARG A 205 -5.41 12.83 13.20
C ARG A 205 -5.45 11.95 14.45
N GLU A 206 -6.56 11.95 15.17
CA GLU A 206 -6.70 11.15 16.39
C GLU A 206 -6.69 9.65 16.10
N GLN A 207 -7.35 9.22 15.03
CA GLN A 207 -7.32 7.84 14.57
C GLN A 207 -5.90 7.43 14.16
N ASN A 208 -5.17 8.31 13.45
CA ASN A 208 -3.79 8.06 13.06
C ASN A 208 -2.87 7.86 14.27
N ARG A 209 -3.04 8.64 15.33
CA ARG A 209 -2.31 8.47 16.59
C ARG A 209 -2.56 7.10 17.23
N ILE A 210 -3.83 6.63 17.22
CA ILE A 210 -4.18 5.30 17.74
C ILE A 210 -3.57 4.19 16.89
N ILE A 211 -3.64 4.33 15.57
CA ILE A 211 -3.11 3.35 14.62
C ILE A 211 -1.60 3.19 14.78
N ARG A 212 -0.86 4.30 14.92
CA ARG A 212 0.61 4.33 14.94
C ARG A 212 1.25 4.23 16.34
N ASN A 213 0.45 4.10 17.39
CA ASN A 213 1.00 3.97 18.74
C ASN A 213 1.61 2.58 18.93
N GLU A 214 2.93 2.49 19.05
CA GLU A 214 3.69 1.25 19.22
C GLU A 214 3.86 0.84 20.68
N ASP A 215 3.75 1.78 21.61
CA ASP A 215 4.09 1.58 23.04
C ASP A 215 2.97 0.90 23.85
N ILE A 216 1.75 0.86 23.33
CA ILE A 216 0.57 0.36 24.04
C ILE A 216 0.46 -1.17 23.86
N ARG A 217 0.60 -1.92 24.96
CA ARG A 217 0.38 -3.38 25.01
C ARG A 217 -1.10 -3.75 24.95
N THR A 218 -1.98 -3.00 25.58
CA THR A 218 -3.42 -3.23 25.60
C THR A 218 -4.15 -1.97 25.22
N LEU A 219 -4.94 -2.01 24.14
CA LEU A 219 -5.71 -0.89 23.62
C LEU A 219 -7.20 -1.21 23.67
N ILE A 220 -7.96 -0.36 24.32
CA ILE A 220 -9.43 -0.41 24.32
C ILE A 220 -9.95 0.75 23.49
N ILE A 221 -10.66 0.44 22.41
CA ILE A 221 -11.27 1.43 21.52
C ILE A 221 -12.75 1.53 21.83
N GLN A 222 -13.17 2.66 22.37
CA GLN A 222 -14.56 2.93 22.73
C GLN A 222 -15.13 4.03 21.82
N GLY A 223 -16.43 3.95 21.52
CA GLY A 223 -17.14 4.93 20.70
C GLY A 223 -18.52 4.42 20.28
N VAL A 224 -19.34 5.33 19.75
CA VAL A 224 -20.69 5.02 19.26
C VAL A 224 -20.69 4.04 18.08
N ALA A 225 -21.81 3.45 17.76
CA ALA A 225 -21.96 2.62 16.56
C ALA A 225 -21.61 3.46 15.29
N GLY A 226 -20.85 2.87 14.37
CA GLY A 226 -20.43 3.56 13.15
C GLY A 226 -19.20 4.49 13.28
N SER A 227 -18.63 4.69 14.47
CA SER A 227 -17.44 5.55 14.68
C SER A 227 -16.12 5.00 14.11
N GLY A 228 -16.15 3.89 13.36
CA GLY A 228 -14.95 3.34 12.73
C GLY A 228 -14.03 2.51 13.62
N LYS A 229 -14.47 2.07 14.82
CA LYS A 229 -13.65 1.27 15.77
C LYS A 229 -12.97 0.07 15.13
N THR A 230 -13.73 -0.73 14.39
CA THR A 230 -13.22 -1.91 13.68
C THR A 230 -12.22 -1.51 12.59
N SER A 231 -12.50 -0.44 11.87
CA SER A 231 -11.61 0.09 10.86
C SER A 231 -10.27 0.53 11.46
N ILE A 232 -10.29 1.26 12.57
CA ILE A 232 -9.08 1.67 13.30
C ILE A 232 -8.28 0.43 13.75
N ALA A 233 -8.95 -0.59 14.32
CA ALA A 233 -8.28 -1.80 14.77
C ALA A 233 -7.60 -2.53 13.61
N LEU A 234 -8.25 -2.66 12.45
CA LEU A 234 -7.70 -3.31 11.26
C LEU A 234 -6.54 -2.52 10.64
N HIS A 235 -6.65 -1.18 10.57
CA HIS A 235 -5.54 -0.34 10.09
C HIS A 235 -4.36 -0.38 11.06
N ARG A 236 -4.60 -0.48 12.38
CA ARG A 236 -3.55 -0.70 13.36
C ARG A 236 -2.82 -2.03 13.11
N ILE A 237 -3.56 -3.11 12.89
CA ILE A 237 -2.97 -4.42 12.54
C ILE A 237 -2.12 -4.29 11.26
N ALA A 238 -2.65 -3.65 10.23
CA ALA A 238 -1.91 -3.44 8.98
C ALA A 238 -0.65 -2.58 9.19
N TYR A 239 -0.71 -1.57 10.06
CA TYR A 239 0.44 -0.75 10.43
C TYR A 239 1.49 -1.56 11.20
N LEU A 240 1.09 -2.33 12.22
CA LEU A 240 2.00 -3.15 13.02
C LEU A 240 2.69 -4.23 12.17
N LEU A 241 1.96 -4.89 11.26
CA LEU A 241 2.54 -5.83 10.31
C LEU A 241 3.54 -5.17 9.34
N TYR A 242 3.34 -3.90 9.00
CA TYR A 242 4.27 -3.15 8.16
C TYR A 242 5.53 -2.74 8.94
N THR A 243 5.36 -2.21 10.14
CA THR A 243 6.44 -1.69 10.97
C THR A 243 7.33 -2.80 11.52
N PHE A 244 6.72 -3.89 11.99
CA PHE A 244 7.41 -5.03 12.60
C PHE A 244 7.53 -6.25 11.66
N ARG A 245 7.56 -6.03 10.36
CA ARG A 245 7.57 -7.07 9.32
C ARG A 245 8.67 -8.12 9.47
N ASP A 246 9.78 -7.75 10.12
CA ASP A 246 10.92 -8.66 10.34
C ASP A 246 10.70 -9.58 11.55
N SER A 247 9.74 -9.28 12.43
CA SER A 247 9.46 -10.00 13.67
C SER A 247 8.03 -10.52 13.79
N ILE A 248 7.04 -9.93 13.08
CA ILE A 248 5.62 -10.29 13.15
C ILE A 248 5.10 -10.60 11.75
N SER A 249 4.34 -11.69 11.63
CA SER A 249 3.66 -12.11 10.42
C SER A 249 2.14 -12.21 10.62
N SER A 250 1.37 -12.42 9.58
CA SER A 250 -0.08 -12.64 9.67
C SER A 250 -0.45 -13.88 10.51
N LYS A 251 0.47 -14.84 10.68
CA LYS A 251 0.27 -16.05 11.48
C LYS A 251 0.29 -15.77 12.99
N ASP A 252 0.88 -14.64 13.38
CA ASP A 252 1.01 -14.23 14.79
C ASP A 252 -0.18 -13.38 15.25
N ILE A 253 -1.20 -13.20 14.38
CA ILE A 253 -2.38 -12.39 14.66
C ILE A 253 -3.59 -13.29 14.81
N LEU A 254 -4.26 -13.17 15.97
CA LEU A 254 -5.55 -13.79 16.23
C LEU A 254 -6.64 -12.72 16.31
N ILE A 255 -7.70 -12.88 15.51
CA ILE A 255 -8.88 -12.03 15.56
C ILE A 255 -10.06 -12.84 16.07
N VAL A 256 -10.60 -12.44 17.22
CA VAL A 256 -11.79 -13.04 17.78
C VAL A 256 -13.00 -12.19 17.42
N SER A 257 -13.96 -12.78 16.75
CA SER A 257 -15.16 -12.14 16.23
C SER A 257 -16.43 -12.71 16.88
N PRO A 258 -17.46 -11.89 17.12
CA PRO A 258 -18.70 -12.36 17.75
C PRO A 258 -19.51 -13.32 16.87
N ASN A 259 -19.34 -13.29 15.55
CA ASN A 259 -20.03 -14.19 14.63
C ASN A 259 -19.23 -14.41 13.32
N LYS A 260 -19.61 -15.46 12.57
CA LYS A 260 -18.94 -15.86 11.34
C LYS A 260 -19.02 -14.80 10.23
N VAL A 261 -20.16 -14.14 10.06
CA VAL A 261 -20.35 -13.11 9.03
C VAL A 261 -19.38 -11.94 9.24
N PHE A 262 -19.19 -11.54 10.49
CA PHE A 262 -18.21 -10.50 10.86
C PHE A 262 -16.77 -10.97 10.67
N SER A 263 -16.50 -12.26 10.97
CA SER A 263 -15.18 -12.88 10.71
C SER A 263 -14.87 -12.91 9.22
N ASP A 264 -15.81 -13.29 8.37
CA ASP A 264 -15.62 -13.33 6.91
C ASP A 264 -15.40 -11.92 6.35
N TYR A 265 -16.13 -10.92 6.84
CA TYR A 265 -15.92 -9.50 6.51
C TYR A 265 -14.51 -9.04 6.87
N ILE A 266 -14.04 -9.34 8.08
CA ILE A 266 -12.69 -8.99 8.54
C ILE A 266 -11.62 -9.70 7.71
N SER A 267 -11.82 -10.98 7.41
CA SER A 267 -10.89 -11.76 6.59
C SER A 267 -10.73 -11.14 5.21
N CYS A 268 -11.83 -10.74 4.57
CA CYS A 268 -11.80 -10.03 3.30
C CYS A 268 -10.96 -8.75 3.38
N LEU A 269 -11.07 -7.99 4.47
CA LEU A 269 -10.33 -6.77 4.70
C LEU A 269 -8.82 -7.00 4.93
N LEU A 270 -8.45 -8.04 5.66
CA LEU A 270 -7.05 -8.39 5.93
C LEU A 270 -6.35 -8.97 4.70
N TYR A 271 -7.02 -9.81 3.91
CA TYR A 271 -6.48 -10.34 2.65
C TYR A 271 -6.22 -9.24 1.61
N THR A 272 -6.86 -8.07 1.74
CA THR A 272 -6.54 -6.90 0.93
C THR A 272 -5.33 -6.10 1.43
N SER A 273 -4.88 -6.36 2.68
CA SER A 273 -3.64 -5.79 3.21
C SER A 273 -2.48 -6.71 2.81
N PRO A 274 -1.41 -6.19 2.17
CA PRO A 274 -0.29 -7.02 1.77
C PRO A 274 0.43 -7.59 3.00
N SER A 275 0.80 -8.87 2.93
CA SER A 275 1.78 -9.43 3.85
C SER A 275 3.11 -8.67 3.67
N PRO A 276 3.84 -8.37 4.74
CA PRO A 276 5.16 -7.74 4.68
C PRO A 276 6.20 -8.55 3.89
N ARG A 277 5.97 -9.84 3.68
CA ARG A 277 6.86 -10.73 2.89
C ARG A 277 6.68 -10.57 1.38
N ASP A 278 5.69 -9.78 0.94
CA ASP A 278 5.42 -9.50 -0.48
C ASP A 278 6.09 -8.19 -0.94
N ALA A 279 6.98 -7.62 -0.13
CA ALA A 279 7.72 -6.38 -0.40
C ALA A 279 9.13 -6.66 -0.94
#